data_5c1c62ddc7b3d37915f6bd5ccad4c1c8
#
_entry.id   5c1c62ddc7b3d37915f6bd5ccad4c1c8
#
_cell.length_a   1.000
_cell.length_b   1.000
_cell.length_c   1.000
_cell.angle_alpha   90.00
_cell.angle_beta   90.00
_cell.angle_gamma   90.00
#
_symmetry.space_group_name_H-M   'P 1'
#
loop_
_entity.id
_entity.type
_entity.pdbx_description
1 polymer ?
#
loop_
_entity_poly.entity_id
_entity_poly.type
_entity_poly.pdbx_seq_one_letter_code
_entity_poly.pdbx_strand_id
1 'polypeptide(L)'
;LINRHPDTSTLIDIAKLSDKTVRFFNHTPVISMLSYSNFGADTAGSPVKVHEAVAHMQEAYPELAIDGEMQVNFAMNRELRDTKYPFTRLKGKDVNTLIFPNLSSANAGYKLLQAMDPDTEFIGPIQMGLNKPIHFTDFESSVRDIVNITAVAVIDAIVDKKKRGVK
;
A
#
# COMPACT_ATOMS: atom_id res chain seq x y z
N LEU A 1 3.88 9.50 10.39
CA LEU A 1 3.90 10.76 9.64
C LEU A 1 3.27 10.55 8.28
N ILE A 2 2.16 11.24 8.01
CA ILE A 2 1.54 11.23 6.68
C ILE A 2 2.39 12.13 5.79
N ASN A 3 3.08 11.53 4.81
CA ASN A 3 3.89 12.29 3.87
C ASN A 3 3.02 12.78 2.71
N ARG A 4 2.90 14.11 2.57
CA ARG A 4 2.06 14.73 1.52
C ARG A 4 2.66 14.56 0.13
N HIS A 5 3.98 14.66 0.04
CA HIS A 5 4.76 14.59 -1.20
C HIS A 5 5.98 13.69 -0.98
N PRO A 6 5.79 12.36 -0.96
CA PRO A 6 6.91 11.45 -0.73
C PRO A 6 7.89 11.54 -1.89
N ASP A 7 9.16 11.52 -1.57
CA ASP A 7 10.26 11.29 -2.50
C ASP A 7 10.46 9.79 -2.76
N THR A 8 11.42 9.44 -3.61
CA THR A 8 11.75 8.05 -3.94
C THR A 8 12.07 7.24 -2.69
N SER A 9 12.87 7.77 -1.76
CA SER A 9 13.27 7.07 -0.53
C SER A 9 12.08 6.81 0.39
N THR A 10 11.20 7.78 0.53
CA THR A 10 9.96 7.64 1.30
C THR A 10 9.01 6.61 0.67
N LEU A 11 8.89 6.56 -0.67
CA LEU A 11 8.09 5.55 -1.36
C LEU A 11 8.63 4.14 -1.15
N ILE A 12 9.95 3.96 -1.12
CA ILE A 12 10.61 2.70 -0.78
C ILE A 12 10.22 2.27 0.65
N ASP A 13 10.29 3.18 1.62
CA ASP A 13 9.93 2.86 3.00
C ASP A 13 8.43 2.56 3.14
N ILE A 14 7.56 3.25 2.42
CA ILE A 14 6.13 2.93 2.35
C ILE A 14 5.92 1.51 1.80
N ALA A 15 6.63 1.14 0.73
CA ALA A 15 6.53 -0.20 0.15
C ALA A 15 6.96 -1.29 1.14
N LYS A 16 8.08 -1.09 1.86
CA LYS A 16 8.55 -2.00 2.92
C LYS A 16 7.55 -2.14 4.06
N LEU A 17 6.95 -1.02 4.49
CA LEU A 17 5.94 -1.04 5.55
C LEU A 17 4.66 -1.72 5.08
N SER A 18 4.25 -1.52 3.84
CA SER A 18 3.09 -2.17 3.24
C SER A 18 3.28 -3.69 3.15
N ASP A 19 4.46 -4.16 2.72
CA ASP A 19 4.81 -5.59 2.74
C ASP A 19 4.63 -6.19 4.13
N LYS A 20 5.21 -5.55 5.16
CA LYS A 20 5.09 -6.01 6.55
C LYS A 20 3.64 -6.05 7.03
N THR A 21 2.85 -5.04 6.68
CA THR A 21 1.47 -4.92 7.13
C THR A 21 0.58 -5.97 6.46
N VAL A 22 0.73 -6.20 5.16
CA VAL A 22 -0.02 -7.23 4.44
C VAL A 22 0.28 -8.62 5.01
N ARG A 23 1.55 -8.91 5.31
CA ARG A 23 1.97 -10.16 5.97
C ARG A 23 1.48 -10.26 7.41
N PHE A 24 1.37 -9.15 8.13
CA PHE A 24 0.79 -9.12 9.47
C PHE A 24 -0.68 -9.60 9.46
N PHE A 25 -1.43 -9.29 8.39
CA PHE A 25 -2.77 -9.80 8.16
C PHE A 25 -2.80 -11.17 7.48
N ASN A 26 -1.68 -11.89 7.45
CA ASN A 26 -1.55 -13.23 6.89
C ASN A 26 -1.86 -13.34 5.39
N HIS A 27 -1.58 -12.27 4.64
CA HIS A 27 -1.67 -12.25 3.19
C HIS A 27 -0.29 -12.18 2.54
N THR A 28 -0.17 -12.74 1.34
CA THR A 28 1.02 -12.55 0.50
C THR A 28 0.87 -11.24 -0.28
N PRO A 29 1.76 -10.27 -0.11
CA PRO A 29 1.64 -9.00 -0.80
C PRO A 29 1.90 -9.13 -2.31
N VAL A 30 1.02 -8.52 -3.09
CA VAL A 30 1.16 -8.28 -4.54
C VAL A 30 0.94 -6.79 -4.75
N ILE A 31 2.04 -6.06 -4.87
CA ILE A 31 2.07 -4.60 -4.74
C ILE A 31 2.13 -3.93 -6.12
N SER A 32 1.21 -3.02 -6.39
CA SER A 32 1.30 -2.10 -7.52
C SER A 32 1.59 -0.69 -7.01
N MET A 33 2.64 -0.08 -7.54
CA MET A 33 2.96 1.32 -7.31
C MET A 33 2.33 2.18 -8.41
N LEU A 34 1.39 3.04 -8.00
CA LEU A 34 0.51 3.76 -8.91
C LEU A 34 1.10 5.06 -9.42
N SER A 35 0.71 5.38 -10.66
CA SER A 35 0.97 6.67 -11.30
C SER A 35 -0.10 6.94 -12.36
N TYR A 36 -0.06 8.12 -12.97
CA TYR A 36 -0.81 8.41 -14.20
C TYR A 36 -0.08 7.88 -15.45
N SER A 37 1.17 7.45 -15.32
CA SER A 37 2.02 6.87 -16.37
C SER A 37 2.12 5.35 -16.20
N ASN A 38 2.59 4.66 -17.23
CA ASN A 38 2.84 3.23 -17.20
C ASN A 38 4.28 2.92 -17.67
N PHE A 39 5.08 2.28 -16.80
CA PHE A 39 6.37 1.67 -17.14
C PHE A 39 7.32 2.58 -17.94
N GLY A 40 7.51 3.83 -17.49
CA GLY A 40 8.43 4.78 -18.13
C GLY A 40 7.86 5.53 -19.34
N ALA A 41 6.53 5.50 -19.53
CA ALA A 41 5.90 6.25 -20.63
C ALA A 41 6.06 7.78 -20.46
N ASP A 42 6.18 8.26 -19.23
CA ASP A 42 6.55 9.64 -18.89
C ASP A 42 7.85 9.63 -18.09
N THR A 43 8.83 10.40 -18.58
CA THR A 43 10.18 10.48 -18.03
C THR A 43 10.40 11.74 -17.19
N ALA A 44 9.34 12.43 -16.81
CA ALA A 44 9.39 13.65 -16.00
C ALA A 44 8.48 13.57 -14.76
N GLY A 45 8.84 14.30 -13.72
CA GLY A 45 7.99 14.54 -12.55
C GLY A 45 7.70 13.32 -11.69
N SER A 46 6.44 13.17 -11.29
CA SER A 46 6.02 12.15 -10.33
C SER A 46 6.22 10.70 -10.76
N PRO A 47 6.04 10.30 -12.03
CA PRO A 47 6.29 8.93 -12.48
C PRO A 47 7.72 8.45 -12.23
N VAL A 48 8.71 9.32 -12.45
CA VAL A 48 10.14 8.98 -12.31
C VAL A 48 10.45 8.48 -10.89
N LYS A 49 10.01 9.19 -9.86
CA LYS A 49 10.27 8.78 -8.47
C LYS A 49 9.61 7.44 -8.12
N VAL A 50 8.44 7.14 -8.71
CA VAL A 50 7.75 5.85 -8.52
C VAL A 50 8.52 4.75 -9.23
N HIS A 51 8.95 4.99 -10.47
CA HIS A 51 9.77 4.07 -11.25
C HIS A 51 11.07 3.71 -10.52
N GLU A 52 11.80 4.72 -10.05
CA GLU A 52 13.03 4.52 -9.27
C GLU A 52 12.79 3.73 -7.99
N ALA A 53 11.69 4.00 -7.27
CA ALA A 53 11.35 3.25 -6.07
C ALA A 53 11.05 1.78 -6.39
N VAL A 54 10.33 1.51 -7.49
CA VAL A 54 10.07 0.13 -7.96
C VAL A 54 11.38 -0.57 -8.31
N ALA A 55 12.24 0.06 -9.11
CA ALA A 55 13.53 -0.52 -9.51
C ALA A 55 14.38 -0.90 -8.28
N HIS A 56 14.48 0.02 -7.30
CA HIS A 56 15.20 -0.26 -6.05
C HIS A 56 14.58 -1.43 -5.27
N MET A 57 13.26 -1.47 -5.13
CA MET A 57 12.59 -2.56 -4.42
C MET A 57 12.76 -3.90 -5.13
N GLN A 58 12.74 -3.92 -6.45
CA GLN A 58 12.95 -5.12 -7.25
C GLN A 58 14.39 -5.65 -7.19
N GLU A 59 15.36 -4.77 -7.04
CA GLU A 59 16.77 -5.13 -6.83
C GLU A 59 17.01 -5.66 -5.42
N ALA A 60 16.53 -4.93 -4.41
CA ALA A 60 16.76 -5.28 -3.00
C ALA A 60 15.92 -6.46 -2.51
N TYR A 61 14.76 -6.70 -3.12
CA TYR A 61 13.79 -7.75 -2.72
C TYR A 61 13.27 -8.49 -3.96
N PRO A 62 14.11 -9.31 -4.62
CA PRO A 62 13.77 -9.95 -5.91
C PRO A 62 12.56 -10.89 -5.86
N GLU A 63 12.25 -11.48 -4.70
CA GLU A 63 11.05 -12.30 -4.48
C GLU A 63 9.77 -11.53 -4.20
N LEU A 64 9.85 -10.23 -3.93
CA LEU A 64 8.66 -9.45 -3.66
C LEU A 64 7.91 -9.20 -4.97
N ALA A 65 6.63 -9.56 -4.99
CA ALA A 65 5.76 -9.25 -6.12
C ALA A 65 5.39 -7.76 -6.07
N ILE A 66 6.26 -6.92 -6.62
CA ILE A 66 6.08 -5.47 -6.73
C ILE A 66 6.42 -5.01 -8.15
N ASP A 67 5.59 -4.11 -8.71
CA ASP A 67 5.83 -3.52 -10.01
C ASP A 67 5.12 -2.17 -10.19
N GLY A 68 5.47 -1.43 -11.23
CA GLY A 68 5.00 -0.09 -11.60
C GLY A 68 6.14 0.71 -12.23
N GLU A 69 5.96 1.98 -12.46
CA GLU A 69 4.70 2.71 -12.19
C GLU A 69 3.62 2.25 -13.17
N MET A 70 2.38 2.20 -12.71
CA MET A 70 1.26 1.89 -13.58
C MET A 70 -0.04 2.59 -13.14
N GLN A 71 -0.94 2.77 -14.09
CA GLN A 71 -2.29 3.29 -13.83
C GLN A 71 -3.15 2.25 -13.10
N VAL A 72 -4.12 2.72 -12.33
CA VAL A 72 -4.98 1.87 -11.49
C VAL A 72 -5.78 0.84 -12.28
N ASN A 73 -6.20 1.14 -13.51
CA ASN A 73 -6.93 0.21 -14.36
C ASN A 73 -6.07 -1.02 -14.75
N PHE A 74 -4.76 -0.84 -14.96
CA PHE A 74 -3.83 -1.96 -15.19
C PHE A 74 -3.52 -2.70 -13.88
N ALA A 75 -3.41 -2.00 -12.77
CA ALA A 75 -3.22 -2.63 -11.47
C ALA A 75 -4.38 -3.58 -11.13
N MET A 76 -5.63 -3.12 -11.32
CA MET A 76 -6.83 -3.84 -10.90
C MET A 76 -7.36 -4.84 -11.95
N ASN A 77 -6.91 -4.77 -13.20
CA ASN A 77 -7.32 -5.70 -14.25
C ASN A 77 -6.12 -6.53 -14.72
N ARG A 78 -6.02 -7.74 -14.17
CA ARG A 78 -4.93 -8.68 -14.48
C ARG A 78 -4.82 -8.97 -15.97
N GLU A 79 -5.93 -9.29 -16.63
CA GLU A 79 -5.93 -9.67 -18.03
C GLU A 79 -5.46 -8.52 -18.94
N LEU A 80 -5.98 -7.32 -18.68
CA LEU A 80 -5.58 -6.12 -19.40
C LEU A 80 -4.07 -5.83 -19.21
N ARG A 81 -3.59 -5.89 -17.96
CA ARG A 81 -2.18 -5.68 -17.62
C ARG A 81 -1.28 -6.71 -18.32
N ASP A 82 -1.58 -7.99 -18.15
CA ASP A 82 -0.74 -9.08 -18.64
C ASP A 82 -0.70 -9.14 -20.17
N THR A 83 -1.76 -8.66 -20.84
CA THR A 83 -1.81 -8.53 -22.30
C THR A 83 -1.01 -7.34 -22.80
N LYS A 84 -1.15 -6.17 -22.16
CA LYS A 84 -0.51 -4.93 -22.61
C LYS A 84 0.95 -4.83 -22.17
N TYR A 85 1.28 -5.40 -20.99
CA TYR A 85 2.62 -5.35 -20.39
C TYR A 85 3.05 -6.76 -19.96
N PRO A 86 3.30 -7.67 -20.95
CA PRO A 86 3.61 -9.09 -20.67
C PRO A 86 4.93 -9.30 -19.91
N PHE A 87 5.75 -8.26 -19.79
CA PHE A 87 7.01 -8.23 -19.05
C PHE A 87 6.84 -7.94 -17.56
N THR A 88 5.62 -7.54 -17.12
CA THR A 88 5.38 -7.19 -15.71
C THR A 88 5.73 -8.33 -14.76
N ARG A 89 6.35 -8.02 -13.62
CA ARG A 89 6.61 -8.99 -12.55
C ARG A 89 5.34 -9.45 -11.82
N LEU A 90 4.22 -8.79 -12.07
CA LEU A 90 2.90 -9.15 -11.52
C LEU A 90 2.09 -10.07 -12.46
N LYS A 91 2.70 -10.56 -13.54
CA LYS A 91 2.03 -11.44 -14.50
C LYS A 91 1.40 -12.66 -13.81
N GLY A 92 0.12 -12.90 -14.10
CA GLY A 92 -0.67 -14.00 -13.52
C GLY A 92 -1.09 -13.79 -12.07
N LYS A 93 -0.77 -12.65 -11.44
CA LYS A 93 -1.09 -12.35 -10.05
C LYS A 93 -2.17 -11.27 -9.94
N ASP A 94 -3.06 -11.40 -8.98
CA ASP A 94 -4.03 -10.36 -8.64
C ASP A 94 -3.42 -9.40 -7.63
N VAL A 95 -3.41 -8.12 -7.94
CA VAL A 95 -2.91 -7.07 -7.06
C VAL A 95 -3.83 -6.94 -5.84
N ASN A 96 -3.25 -6.93 -4.66
CA ASN A 96 -3.98 -6.74 -3.40
C ASN A 96 -3.47 -5.54 -2.59
N THR A 97 -2.46 -4.84 -3.09
CA THR A 97 -1.86 -3.70 -2.41
C THR A 97 -1.56 -2.59 -3.41
N LEU A 98 -2.18 -1.43 -3.21
CA LEU A 98 -1.97 -0.24 -4.05
C LEU A 98 -1.20 0.82 -3.28
N ILE A 99 -0.08 1.28 -3.82
CA ILE A 99 0.69 2.39 -3.26
C ILE A 99 0.53 3.61 -4.17
N PHE A 100 -0.04 4.66 -3.62
CA PHE A 100 -0.28 5.92 -4.34
C PHE A 100 0.94 6.85 -4.27
N PRO A 101 1.18 7.68 -5.29
CA PRO A 101 2.36 8.52 -5.39
C PRO A 101 2.37 9.73 -4.44
N ASN A 102 1.24 10.04 -3.82
CA ASN A 102 1.09 11.15 -2.86
C ASN A 102 -0.21 11.01 -2.06
N LEU A 103 -0.32 11.80 -0.99
CA LEU A 103 -1.48 11.79 -0.10
C LEU A 103 -2.78 12.18 -0.79
N SER A 104 -2.75 13.16 -1.69
CA SER A 104 -3.97 13.66 -2.36
C SER A 104 -4.62 12.57 -3.20
N SER A 105 -3.82 11.82 -4.00
CA SER A 105 -4.33 10.72 -4.81
C SER A 105 -4.81 9.54 -3.94
N ALA A 106 -4.09 9.24 -2.86
CA ALA A 106 -4.48 8.17 -1.93
C ALA A 106 -5.79 8.48 -1.23
N ASN A 107 -5.93 9.71 -0.72
CA ASN A 107 -7.16 10.14 -0.05
C ASN A 107 -8.36 10.16 -1.00
N ALA A 108 -8.19 10.73 -2.20
CA ALA A 108 -9.24 10.75 -3.21
C ALA A 108 -9.68 9.35 -3.60
N GLY A 109 -8.73 8.43 -3.88
CA GLY A 109 -9.01 7.05 -4.22
C GLY A 109 -9.74 6.30 -3.09
N TYR A 110 -9.28 6.43 -1.87
CA TYR A 110 -9.91 5.81 -0.70
C TYR A 110 -11.33 6.31 -0.46
N LYS A 111 -11.53 7.64 -0.45
CA LYS A 111 -12.86 8.23 -0.24
C LYS A 111 -13.82 7.93 -1.39
N LEU A 112 -13.31 7.84 -2.63
CA LEU A 112 -14.13 7.44 -3.77
C LEU A 112 -14.62 6.01 -3.63
N LEU A 113 -13.75 5.07 -3.25
CA LEU A 113 -14.14 3.69 -3.00
C LEU A 113 -15.22 3.57 -1.90
N GLN A 114 -15.04 4.30 -0.79
CA GLN A 114 -16.05 4.35 0.28
C GLN A 114 -17.40 4.89 -0.20
N ALA A 115 -17.39 5.91 -1.06
CA ALA A 115 -18.62 6.52 -1.57
C ALA A 115 -19.34 5.65 -2.62
N MET A 116 -18.58 4.87 -3.40
CA MET A 116 -19.14 4.01 -4.45
C MET A 116 -19.67 2.67 -3.93
N ASP A 117 -19.12 2.19 -2.84
CA ASP A 117 -19.53 0.93 -2.23
C ASP A 117 -19.70 1.09 -0.71
N PRO A 118 -20.82 1.69 -0.29
CA PRO A 118 -21.08 1.95 1.13
C PRO A 118 -21.32 0.67 1.95
N ASP A 119 -21.57 -0.46 1.29
CA ASP A 119 -21.78 -1.76 1.94
C ASP A 119 -20.46 -2.50 2.21
N THR A 120 -19.36 -2.10 1.53
CA THR A 120 -18.04 -2.64 1.80
C THR A 120 -17.50 -2.11 3.11
N GLU A 121 -17.02 -3.03 3.95
CA GLU A 121 -16.40 -2.69 5.22
C GLU A 121 -14.95 -2.25 5.03
N PHE A 122 -14.61 -1.07 5.52
CA PHE A 122 -13.27 -0.51 5.50
C PHE A 122 -12.68 -0.54 6.90
N ILE A 123 -11.55 -1.20 7.10
CA ILE A 123 -10.81 -1.21 8.36
C ILE A 123 -9.64 -0.24 8.24
N GLY A 124 -9.68 0.84 8.99
CA GLY A 124 -8.62 1.86 8.96
C GLY A 124 -9.12 3.27 9.28
N PRO A 125 -8.21 4.26 9.24
CA PRO A 125 -6.81 4.18 8.80
C PRO A 125 -5.91 3.45 9.80
N ILE A 126 -5.04 2.57 9.31
CA ILE A 126 -4.04 1.87 10.11
C ILE A 126 -2.72 2.63 10.02
N GLN A 127 -2.23 3.15 11.15
CA GLN A 127 -0.95 3.84 11.22
C GLN A 127 0.21 2.84 11.21
N MET A 128 1.15 3.01 10.29
CA MET A 128 2.35 2.18 10.17
C MET A 128 3.63 2.98 10.46
N GLY A 129 4.72 2.28 10.77
CA GLY A 129 6.06 2.87 10.88
C GLY A 129 6.35 3.61 12.19
N LEU A 130 5.52 3.46 13.19
CA LEU A 130 5.79 3.95 14.55
C LEU A 130 6.51 2.89 15.40
N ASN A 131 7.29 3.34 16.39
CA ASN A 131 8.00 2.46 17.32
C ASN A 131 7.07 1.78 18.35
N LYS A 132 5.83 2.19 18.40
CA LYS A 132 4.76 1.63 19.25
C LYS A 132 3.48 1.53 18.46
N PRO A 133 2.61 0.57 18.76
CA PRO A 133 1.29 0.46 18.15
C PRO A 133 0.42 1.65 18.61
N ILE A 134 0.24 2.60 17.72
CA ILE A 134 -0.59 3.79 17.90
C ILE A 134 -1.43 3.95 16.65
N HIS A 135 -2.75 3.98 16.80
CA HIS A 135 -3.69 4.18 15.72
C HIS A 135 -4.59 5.37 16.03
N PHE A 136 -5.18 5.94 14.98
CA PHE A 136 -6.04 7.11 15.08
C PHE A 136 -7.42 6.76 14.53
N THR A 137 -8.45 7.29 15.16
CA THR A 137 -9.81 7.32 14.65
C THR A 137 -10.21 8.78 14.46
N ASP A 138 -11.20 9.05 13.60
CA ASP A 138 -11.77 10.38 13.48
C ASP A 138 -13.08 10.51 14.26
N PHE A 139 -13.65 11.72 14.26
CA PHE A 139 -14.88 12.01 15.00
C PHE A 139 -16.13 11.36 14.36
N GLU A 140 -16.03 10.92 13.12
CA GLU A 140 -17.11 10.25 12.37
C GLU A 140 -17.04 8.73 12.48
N SER A 141 -16.02 8.18 13.18
CA SER A 141 -15.82 6.74 13.33
C SER A 141 -16.99 6.09 14.04
N SER A 142 -17.52 5.03 13.45
CA SER A 142 -18.55 4.21 14.05
C SER A 142 -18.00 3.40 15.26
N VAL A 143 -18.89 2.87 16.08
CA VAL A 143 -18.50 1.94 17.17
C VAL A 143 -17.73 0.75 16.60
N ARG A 144 -18.13 0.24 15.44
CA ARG A 144 -17.47 -0.87 14.75
C ARG A 144 -16.04 -0.53 14.33
N ASP A 145 -15.82 0.67 13.79
CA ASP A 145 -14.48 1.14 13.41
C ASP A 145 -13.56 1.21 14.64
N ILE A 146 -14.08 1.72 15.75
CA ILE A 146 -13.33 1.79 17.02
C ILE A 146 -12.97 0.40 17.53
N VAL A 147 -13.91 -0.54 17.49
CA VAL A 147 -13.66 -1.94 17.89
C VAL A 147 -12.61 -2.58 16.98
N ASN A 148 -12.74 -2.44 15.66
CA ASN A 148 -11.81 -3.01 14.70
C ASN A 148 -10.39 -2.45 14.87
N ILE A 149 -10.24 -1.13 14.98
CA ILE A 149 -8.92 -0.52 15.14
C ILE A 149 -8.30 -0.85 16.50
N THR A 150 -9.12 -1.00 17.54
CA THR A 150 -8.68 -1.45 18.87
C THR A 150 -8.15 -2.89 18.79
N ALA A 151 -8.85 -3.78 18.11
CA ALA A 151 -8.38 -5.15 17.91
C ALA A 151 -7.03 -5.20 17.17
N VAL A 152 -6.87 -4.40 16.11
CA VAL A 152 -5.58 -4.26 15.39
C VAL A 152 -4.49 -3.77 16.32
N ALA A 153 -4.74 -2.74 17.13
CA ALA A 153 -3.76 -2.18 18.09
C ALA A 153 -3.32 -3.21 19.14
N VAL A 154 -4.26 -4.00 19.65
CA VAL A 154 -3.96 -5.05 20.64
C VAL A 154 -3.10 -6.16 20.02
N ILE A 155 -3.45 -6.63 18.82
CA ILE A 155 -2.66 -7.66 18.13
C ILE A 155 -1.26 -7.15 17.83
N ASP A 156 -1.13 -5.91 17.33
CA ASP A 156 0.17 -5.29 17.04
C ASP A 156 1.02 -5.16 18.32
N ALA A 157 0.41 -4.77 19.45
CA ALA A 157 1.09 -4.72 20.76
C ALA A 157 1.56 -6.11 21.23
N ILE A 158 0.78 -7.15 21.03
CA ILE A 158 1.15 -8.53 21.36
C ILE A 158 2.33 -8.99 20.49
N VAL A 159 2.29 -8.71 19.21
CA VAL A 159 3.38 -9.05 18.27
C VAL A 159 4.67 -8.29 18.62
N ASP A 160 4.57 -6.99 18.90
CA ASP A 160 5.71 -6.17 19.32
C ASP A 160 6.33 -6.69 20.63
N LYS A 161 5.50 -7.03 21.61
CA LYS A 161 5.94 -7.60 22.88
C LYS A 161 6.71 -8.92 22.70
N LYS A 162 6.19 -9.83 21.87
CA LYS A 162 6.86 -11.09 21.53
C LYS A 162 8.22 -10.88 20.85
N LYS A 163 8.30 -9.93 19.91
CA LYS A 163 9.56 -9.60 19.21
C LYS A 163 10.64 -9.04 20.15
N ARG A 164 10.22 -8.34 21.21
CA ARG A 164 11.14 -7.76 22.21
C ARG A 164 11.53 -8.73 23.32
N GLY A 165 11.00 -9.96 23.33
CA GLY A 165 11.28 -10.96 24.37
C GLY A 165 10.75 -10.59 25.76
N VAL A 166 9.80 -9.68 25.83
CA VAL A 166 9.16 -9.28 27.09
C VAL A 166 8.01 -10.24 27.38
N LYS A 167 8.12 -10.96 28.53
CA LYS A 167 7.05 -11.82 29.04
C LYS A 167 5.88 -11.01 29.59
#